data_1d18666ffa9d9f099516ca86d913b59a
#
_entry.id   1d18666ffa9d9f099516ca86d913b59a
#
_cell.length_a   1.000
_cell.length_b   1.000
_cell.length_c   1.000
_cell.angle_alpha   90.00
_cell.angle_beta   90.00
_cell.angle_gamma   90.00
#
_symmetry.space_group_name_H-M   'P 1'
#
loop_
_entity.id
_entity.type
_entity.pdbx_description
1 polymer ?
#
loop_
_entity_poly.entity_id
_entity_poly.type
_entity_poly.pdbx_seq_one_letter_code
_entity_poly.pdbx_strand_id
1 'polypeptide(L)'
;MERIISGTDMKKVDEYTINEVGIPSLVLMERAAKSVADLIEETTDKNSEVIAIAGTGNNGADGVAVCRMLYIDGYNTCIYIMGNIDKATQEFKTQIEIAQKLGIEIKDASRLTRDEMDKKHVIVDSIFGVGLSRNVEGDYKKLIEAINQSKAKVYAVDIPSGLNADTGKVMGVAVKADYTVCFGELKLGAVLYPGADYCGKLSFDNIGFPDVSYKKCETVYKYHTSDDLKLIPKRPNYSNKGTYGKLLVIAGNKDITGAAFLCAKAAFRTGAGLVRIFTAKENREVIQKLLPEAMVNVYDTDDFDKKALDACIEWANVIAIGPGIGTGGIQKNMVEAVLESRKNTVIDADGINVISQNVKLKKMLHKNVILTPHLGEMARFENKTIDEIKDNLVKSAFNINYMYNANGILKDARSVAVTQDDIYINMTGNSGMATAGSGDVLTGIVAGLLAIGCNVENATTLAPYIHGIAGDLVATKMPKASLMATDIIEEIKNIMPQ
;
A
#
# COMPACT_ATOMS: atom_id res chain seq x y z
N MET A 1 -11.38 3.47 -7.83
CA MET A 1 -10.16 2.62 -7.88
C MET A 1 -9.18 3.22 -8.86
N GLU A 2 -7.98 3.43 -8.41
CA GLU A 2 -6.88 4.00 -9.18
C GLU A 2 -5.84 2.93 -9.46
N ARG A 3 -4.90 3.20 -10.39
CA ARG A 3 -3.91 2.24 -10.85
C ARG A 3 -2.52 2.54 -10.27
N ILE A 4 -1.75 1.47 -10.09
CA ILE A 4 -0.31 1.51 -9.84
C ILE A 4 0.30 0.57 -10.87
N ILE A 5 1.41 0.95 -11.49
CA ILE A 5 2.09 0.11 -12.48
C ILE A 5 3.59 0.01 -12.20
N SER A 6 4.23 -1.03 -12.73
CA SER A 6 5.68 -1.14 -12.68
C SER A 6 6.34 -0.11 -13.59
N GLY A 7 7.57 0.28 -13.28
CA GLY A 7 8.37 1.13 -14.19
C GLY A 7 8.60 0.44 -15.54
N THR A 8 8.70 -0.91 -15.51
CA THR A 8 8.82 -1.73 -16.73
C THR A 8 7.56 -1.64 -17.59
N ASP A 9 6.37 -1.72 -17.01
CA ASP A 9 5.12 -1.59 -17.76
C ASP A 9 4.87 -0.14 -18.19
N MET A 10 5.28 0.87 -17.39
CA MET A 10 5.17 2.26 -17.81
C MET A 10 5.96 2.55 -19.09
N LYS A 11 7.14 1.94 -19.26
CA LYS A 11 7.88 2.06 -20.54
C LYS A 11 7.11 1.50 -21.72
N LYS A 12 6.40 0.37 -21.55
CA LYS A 12 5.55 -0.19 -22.62
C LYS A 12 4.37 0.74 -22.97
N VAL A 13 3.80 1.39 -21.94
CA VAL A 13 2.73 2.40 -22.13
C VAL A 13 3.25 3.58 -22.93
N ASP A 14 4.44 4.10 -22.57
CA ASP A 14 5.09 5.22 -23.26
C ASP A 14 5.43 4.85 -24.71
N GLU A 15 6.13 3.74 -24.92
CA GLU A 15 6.50 3.25 -26.25
C GLU A 15 5.26 3.03 -27.15
N TYR A 16 4.20 2.43 -26.63
CA TYR A 16 2.96 2.22 -27.39
C TYR A 16 2.27 3.54 -27.72
N THR A 17 2.25 4.47 -26.78
CA THR A 17 1.65 5.80 -26.99
C THR A 17 2.37 6.58 -28.07
N ILE A 18 3.69 6.53 -28.08
CA ILE A 18 4.50 7.24 -29.09
C ILE A 18 4.42 6.55 -30.44
N ASN A 19 4.66 5.24 -30.50
CA ASN A 19 4.89 4.54 -31.76
C ASN A 19 3.60 4.09 -32.45
N GLU A 20 2.57 3.70 -31.68
CA GLU A 20 1.33 3.12 -32.22
C GLU A 20 0.16 4.11 -32.19
N VAL A 21 0.02 4.88 -31.11
CA VAL A 21 -1.02 5.92 -31.04
C VAL A 21 -0.57 7.18 -31.79
N GLY A 22 0.75 7.43 -31.85
CA GLY A 22 1.33 8.53 -32.62
C GLY A 22 1.38 9.88 -31.88
N ILE A 23 1.29 9.89 -30.54
CA ILE A 23 1.51 11.11 -29.75
C ILE A 23 3.01 11.35 -29.64
N PRO A 24 3.54 12.48 -30.17
CA PRO A 24 4.97 12.75 -30.14
C PRO A 24 5.53 12.80 -28.71
N SER A 25 6.73 12.23 -28.48
CA SER A 25 7.39 12.21 -27.15
C SER A 25 7.53 13.61 -26.54
N LEU A 26 7.86 14.63 -27.33
CA LEU A 26 7.94 16.01 -26.86
C LEU A 26 6.61 16.57 -26.34
N VAL A 27 5.47 16.11 -26.85
CA VAL A 27 4.15 16.54 -26.35
C VAL A 27 3.90 15.96 -24.96
N LEU A 28 4.23 14.68 -24.72
CA LEU A 28 4.15 14.06 -23.40
C LEU A 28 5.13 14.73 -22.43
N MET A 29 6.36 14.99 -22.87
CA MET A 29 7.39 15.67 -22.08
C MET A 29 6.98 17.09 -21.65
N GLU A 30 6.40 17.89 -22.52
CA GLU A 30 5.91 19.23 -22.16
C GLU A 30 4.80 19.16 -21.09
N ARG A 31 3.92 18.19 -21.17
CA ARG A 31 2.87 17.97 -20.15
C ARG A 31 3.46 17.49 -18.84
N ALA A 32 4.42 16.57 -18.90
CA ALA A 32 5.15 16.07 -17.72
C ALA A 32 5.87 17.21 -16.99
N ALA A 33 6.64 18.00 -17.73
CA ALA A 33 7.33 19.16 -17.17
C ALA A 33 6.36 20.19 -16.58
N LYS A 34 5.21 20.43 -17.25
CA LYS A 34 4.19 21.37 -16.78
C LYS A 34 3.62 20.94 -15.42
N SER A 35 3.34 19.65 -15.22
CA SER A 35 2.78 19.19 -13.94
C SER A 35 3.77 19.38 -12.77
N VAL A 36 5.06 19.24 -13.01
CA VAL A 36 6.09 19.52 -11.99
C VAL A 36 6.25 21.01 -11.76
N ALA A 37 6.28 21.82 -12.84
CA ALA A 37 6.38 23.27 -12.73
C ALA A 37 5.18 23.85 -11.96
N ASP A 38 3.95 23.43 -12.26
CA ASP A 38 2.74 23.86 -11.56
C ASP A 38 2.83 23.56 -10.06
N LEU A 39 3.29 22.35 -9.67
CA LEU A 39 3.45 22.00 -8.27
C LEU A 39 4.50 22.89 -7.57
N ILE A 40 5.59 23.23 -8.24
CA ILE A 40 6.60 24.15 -7.71
C ILE A 40 5.99 25.54 -7.52
N GLU A 41 5.25 26.05 -8.49
CA GLU A 41 4.56 27.34 -8.40
C GLU A 41 3.54 27.42 -7.27
N GLU A 42 2.79 26.33 -7.04
CA GLU A 42 1.81 26.23 -5.95
C GLU A 42 2.44 26.19 -4.55
N THR A 43 3.67 25.70 -4.44
CA THR A 43 4.29 25.36 -3.15
C THR A 43 5.53 26.19 -2.82
N THR A 44 5.93 27.13 -3.69
CA THR A 44 7.11 27.99 -3.48
C THR A 44 6.82 29.43 -3.87
N ASP A 45 7.65 30.35 -3.34
CA ASP A 45 7.58 31.76 -3.66
C ASP A 45 8.23 32.04 -5.03
N LYS A 46 7.69 32.98 -5.81
CA LYS A 46 8.20 33.35 -7.13
C LYS A 46 9.65 33.90 -7.10
N ASN A 47 10.10 34.40 -5.97
CA ASN A 47 11.49 34.82 -5.76
C ASN A 47 12.44 33.65 -5.46
N SER A 48 11.94 32.41 -5.47
CA SER A 48 12.77 31.23 -5.20
C SER A 48 13.77 31.02 -6.32
N GLU A 49 15.00 30.70 -5.94
CA GLU A 49 16.02 30.22 -6.87
C GLU A 49 15.84 28.71 -7.10
N VAL A 50 15.64 28.31 -8.35
CA VAL A 50 15.38 26.93 -8.74
C VAL A 50 16.55 26.38 -9.55
N ILE A 51 17.04 25.20 -9.17
CA ILE A 51 18.02 24.51 -10.01
C ILE A 51 17.48 23.15 -10.44
N ALA A 52 17.65 22.78 -11.70
CA ALA A 52 17.49 21.40 -12.15
C ALA A 52 18.84 20.71 -12.15
N ILE A 53 18.89 19.52 -11.56
CA ILE A 53 20.03 18.62 -11.65
C ILE A 53 19.62 17.47 -12.56
N ALA A 54 20.11 17.53 -13.82
CA ALA A 54 19.62 16.71 -14.91
C ALA A 54 20.67 15.69 -15.37
N GLY A 55 20.22 14.44 -15.51
CA GLY A 55 20.94 13.44 -16.31
C GLY A 55 20.77 13.70 -17.80
N THR A 56 21.42 12.90 -18.67
CA THR A 56 21.39 13.12 -20.13
C THR A 56 20.32 12.26 -20.85
N GLY A 57 19.39 11.64 -20.09
CA GLY A 57 18.25 10.88 -20.62
C GLY A 57 16.95 11.70 -20.69
N ASN A 58 15.82 11.01 -20.95
CA ASN A 58 14.51 11.65 -21.04
C ASN A 58 14.07 12.30 -19.71
N ASN A 59 14.32 11.64 -18.57
CA ASN A 59 14.03 12.25 -17.27
C ASN A 59 14.79 13.56 -17.04
N GLY A 60 16.07 13.64 -17.51
CA GLY A 60 16.84 14.87 -17.51
C GLY A 60 16.24 15.93 -18.43
N ALA A 61 15.73 15.54 -19.59
CA ALA A 61 15.05 16.44 -20.50
C ALA A 61 13.78 17.05 -19.88
N ASP A 62 13.00 16.24 -19.13
CA ASP A 62 11.85 16.72 -18.35
C ASP A 62 12.29 17.80 -17.36
N GLY A 63 13.37 17.57 -16.60
CA GLY A 63 13.89 18.56 -15.63
C GLY A 63 14.39 19.85 -16.29
N VAL A 64 15.02 19.76 -17.46
CA VAL A 64 15.40 20.94 -18.26
C VAL A 64 14.16 21.72 -18.70
N ALA A 65 13.12 21.01 -19.17
CA ALA A 65 11.85 21.63 -19.56
C ALA A 65 11.14 22.30 -18.36
N VAL A 66 11.17 21.69 -17.16
CA VAL A 66 10.67 22.32 -15.90
C VAL A 66 11.37 23.64 -15.64
N CYS A 67 12.72 23.68 -15.65
CA CYS A 67 13.48 24.91 -15.46
C CYS A 67 13.15 25.95 -16.51
N ARG A 68 12.99 25.55 -17.77
CA ARG A 68 12.64 26.44 -18.87
C ARG A 68 11.26 27.08 -18.65
N MET A 69 10.26 26.31 -18.22
CA MET A 69 8.92 26.82 -17.94
C MET A 69 8.95 27.82 -16.78
N LEU A 70 9.58 27.46 -15.67
CA LEU A 70 9.72 28.33 -14.52
C LEU A 70 10.48 29.63 -14.87
N TYR A 71 11.50 29.56 -15.74
CA TYR A 71 12.20 30.76 -16.24
C TYR A 71 11.26 31.70 -16.99
N ILE A 72 10.44 31.16 -17.91
CA ILE A 72 9.44 31.93 -18.65
C ILE A 72 8.43 32.60 -17.71
N ASP A 73 8.07 31.89 -16.62
CA ASP A 73 7.15 32.40 -15.60
C ASP A 73 7.84 33.33 -14.58
N GLY A 74 9.14 33.64 -14.79
CA GLY A 74 9.88 34.67 -14.07
C GLY A 74 10.64 34.21 -12.83
N TYR A 75 10.83 32.91 -12.64
CA TYR A 75 11.75 32.38 -11.61
C TYR A 75 13.21 32.55 -12.02
N ASN A 76 14.09 32.65 -11.03
CA ASN A 76 15.53 32.57 -11.27
C ASN A 76 15.95 31.10 -11.35
N THR A 77 16.34 30.64 -12.55
CA THR A 77 16.62 29.21 -12.81
C THR A 77 18.04 28.98 -13.34
N CYS A 78 18.64 27.84 -13.00
CA CYS A 78 19.90 27.36 -13.52
C CYS A 78 19.84 25.83 -13.72
N ILE A 79 20.48 25.33 -14.77
CA ILE A 79 20.50 23.90 -15.10
C ILE A 79 21.91 23.35 -14.85
N TYR A 80 21.97 22.27 -14.06
CA TYR A 80 23.22 21.53 -13.81
C TYR A 80 23.11 20.15 -14.50
N ILE A 81 24.04 19.86 -15.42
CA ILE A 81 24.04 18.61 -16.20
C ILE A 81 25.07 17.64 -15.63
N MET A 82 24.64 16.40 -15.37
CA MET A 82 25.48 15.29 -14.98
C MET A 82 25.52 14.23 -16.07
N GLY A 83 26.69 14.09 -16.73
CA GLY A 83 26.89 13.09 -17.79
C GLY A 83 27.40 13.68 -19.10
N ASN A 84 27.48 12.83 -20.12
CA ASN A 84 28.02 13.21 -21.44
C ASN A 84 26.89 13.65 -22.39
N ILE A 85 26.84 14.92 -22.75
CA ILE A 85 25.85 15.53 -23.65
C ILE A 85 25.89 14.92 -25.04
N ASP A 86 27.04 14.47 -25.54
CA ASP A 86 27.15 13.86 -26.86
C ASP A 86 26.32 12.58 -26.98
N LYS A 87 26.20 11.86 -25.86
CA LYS A 87 25.41 10.61 -25.74
C LYS A 87 23.98 10.85 -25.27
N ALA A 88 23.54 12.09 -25.14
CA ALA A 88 22.21 12.43 -24.66
C ALA A 88 21.12 12.04 -25.67
N THR A 89 19.90 11.85 -25.15
CA THR A 89 18.71 11.63 -25.98
C THR A 89 18.42 12.84 -26.87
N GLN A 90 17.66 12.63 -27.96
CA GLN A 90 17.31 13.71 -28.84
C GLN A 90 16.43 14.77 -28.16
N GLU A 91 15.53 14.33 -27.33
CA GLU A 91 14.65 15.17 -26.50
C GLU A 91 15.48 16.06 -25.57
N PHE A 92 16.49 15.49 -24.89
CA PHE A 92 17.38 16.24 -24.02
C PHE A 92 18.13 17.35 -24.80
N LYS A 93 18.69 17.00 -25.96
CA LYS A 93 19.40 17.97 -26.82
C LYS A 93 18.47 19.10 -27.25
N THR A 94 17.24 18.76 -27.63
CA THR A 94 16.22 19.75 -28.02
C THR A 94 15.91 20.72 -26.87
N GLN A 95 15.69 20.21 -25.66
CA GLN A 95 15.38 21.07 -24.50
C GLN A 95 16.58 21.95 -24.11
N ILE A 96 17.80 21.43 -24.18
CA ILE A 96 19.02 22.19 -23.90
C ILE A 96 19.20 23.33 -24.93
N GLU A 97 18.99 23.08 -26.21
CA GLU A 97 19.04 24.12 -27.25
C GLU A 97 18.02 25.24 -26.99
N ILE A 98 16.81 24.88 -26.56
CA ILE A 98 15.78 25.88 -26.22
C ILE A 98 16.23 26.69 -25.00
N ALA A 99 16.71 26.04 -23.94
CA ALA A 99 17.19 26.70 -22.73
C ALA A 99 18.34 27.67 -23.00
N GLN A 100 19.30 27.29 -23.88
CA GLN A 100 20.40 28.15 -24.34
C GLN A 100 19.91 29.39 -25.10
N LYS A 101 18.95 29.21 -26.01
CA LYS A 101 18.36 30.34 -26.78
C LYS A 101 17.63 31.33 -25.89
N LEU A 102 17.08 30.88 -24.76
CA LEU A 102 16.43 31.73 -23.76
C LEU A 102 17.45 32.39 -22.79
N GLY A 103 18.73 32.00 -22.85
CA GLY A 103 19.77 32.54 -21.97
C GLY A 103 19.81 31.96 -20.58
N ILE A 104 19.19 30.79 -20.37
CA ILE A 104 19.25 30.10 -19.09
C ILE A 104 20.66 29.56 -18.85
N GLU A 105 21.20 29.80 -17.64
CA GLU A 105 22.56 29.37 -17.29
C GLU A 105 22.64 27.86 -17.20
N ILE A 106 23.62 27.24 -17.88
CA ILE A 106 23.86 25.80 -17.89
C ILE A 106 25.27 25.52 -17.37
N LYS A 107 25.38 24.64 -16.38
CA LYS A 107 26.63 24.29 -15.68
C LYS A 107 26.86 22.79 -15.62
N ASP A 108 28.09 22.41 -15.33
CA ASP A 108 28.48 21.03 -15.05
C ASP A 108 28.17 20.67 -13.59
N ALA A 109 27.30 19.67 -13.36
CA ALA A 109 26.89 19.22 -12.05
C ALA A 109 28.04 18.57 -11.25
N SER A 110 29.10 18.09 -11.89
CA SER A 110 30.27 17.54 -11.20
C SER A 110 31.01 18.58 -10.34
N ARG A 111 30.76 19.84 -10.59
CA ARG A 111 31.35 20.98 -9.85
C ARG A 111 30.39 21.59 -8.83
N LEU A 112 29.14 21.13 -8.79
CA LEU A 112 28.15 21.67 -7.87
C LEU A 112 28.44 21.22 -6.43
N THR A 113 28.68 22.19 -5.57
CA THR A 113 28.98 21.96 -4.16
C THR A 113 27.71 22.04 -3.30
N ARG A 114 27.77 21.42 -2.12
CA ARG A 114 26.69 21.54 -1.13
C ARG A 114 26.43 22.99 -0.74
N ASP A 115 27.47 23.79 -0.54
CA ASP A 115 27.35 25.21 -0.15
C ASP A 115 26.61 26.04 -1.23
N GLU A 116 26.75 25.66 -2.50
CA GLU A 116 25.98 26.27 -3.59
C GLU A 116 24.52 25.80 -3.57
N MET A 117 24.27 24.52 -3.29
CA MET A 117 22.91 23.99 -3.14
C MET A 117 22.19 24.62 -1.94
N ASP A 118 22.85 24.82 -0.82
CA ASP A 118 22.27 25.44 0.40
C ASP A 118 21.83 26.91 0.19
N LYS A 119 22.30 27.56 -0.88
CA LYS A 119 21.86 28.89 -1.31
C LYS A 119 20.62 28.86 -2.22
N LYS A 120 20.20 27.68 -2.66
CA LYS A 120 19.05 27.48 -3.51
C LYS A 120 17.82 27.14 -2.70
N HIS A 121 16.65 27.54 -3.19
CA HIS A 121 15.40 27.26 -2.50
C HIS A 121 14.81 25.93 -2.97
N VAL A 122 15.02 25.59 -4.26
CA VAL A 122 14.43 24.42 -4.91
C VAL A 122 15.47 23.68 -5.74
N ILE A 123 15.48 22.35 -5.59
CA ILE A 123 16.18 21.41 -6.45
C ILE A 123 15.14 20.55 -7.18
N VAL A 124 15.23 20.53 -8.51
CA VAL A 124 14.50 19.58 -9.36
C VAL A 124 15.43 18.40 -9.63
N ASP A 125 15.13 17.26 -9.02
CA ASP A 125 15.87 16.01 -9.25
C ASP A 125 15.34 15.32 -10.51
N SER A 126 16.17 15.29 -11.53
CA SER A 126 15.91 14.63 -12.81
C SER A 126 17.13 13.88 -13.35
N ILE A 127 17.95 13.31 -12.42
CA ILE A 127 19.17 12.60 -12.81
C ILE A 127 18.85 11.25 -13.43
N PHE A 128 18.01 10.44 -12.75
CA PHE A 128 17.59 9.12 -13.18
C PHE A 128 16.09 8.94 -13.04
N GLY A 129 15.43 8.37 -14.04
CA GLY A 129 14.01 7.99 -14.00
C GLY A 129 13.82 6.48 -13.90
N VAL A 130 12.70 5.96 -14.37
CA VAL A 130 12.28 4.54 -14.32
C VAL A 130 13.25 3.54 -14.98
N GLY A 131 14.27 4.03 -15.69
CA GLY A 131 15.27 3.20 -16.38
C GLY A 131 16.39 2.67 -15.51
N LEU A 132 16.50 3.07 -14.26
CA LEU A 132 17.62 2.72 -13.40
C LEU A 132 17.57 1.23 -12.99
N SER A 133 18.60 0.47 -13.38
CA SER A 133 18.71 -0.98 -13.11
C SER A 133 20.00 -1.41 -12.41
N ARG A 134 20.89 -0.46 -12.12
CA ARG A 134 22.20 -0.70 -11.48
C ARG A 134 22.43 0.24 -10.32
N ASN A 135 23.32 -0.14 -9.40
CA ASN A 135 23.70 0.73 -8.29
C ASN A 135 24.31 2.04 -8.78
N VAL A 136 23.96 3.11 -8.09
CA VAL A 136 24.52 4.45 -8.31
C VAL A 136 25.85 4.54 -7.57
N GLU A 137 26.90 4.85 -8.31
CA GLU A 137 28.28 4.89 -7.81
C GLU A 137 29.03 6.16 -8.28
N GLY A 138 30.25 6.36 -7.80
CA GLY A 138 31.13 7.42 -8.25
C GLY A 138 30.59 8.83 -7.98
N ASP A 139 30.70 9.71 -8.96
CA ASP A 139 30.31 11.11 -8.80
C ASP A 139 28.80 11.33 -8.75
N TYR A 140 27.99 10.45 -9.34
CA TYR A 140 26.53 10.44 -9.17
C TYR A 140 26.15 10.17 -7.71
N LYS A 141 26.84 9.23 -7.03
CA LYS A 141 26.60 8.94 -5.62
C LYS A 141 26.90 10.16 -4.75
N LYS A 142 28.07 10.80 -4.97
CA LYS A 142 28.47 12.03 -4.23
C LYS A 142 27.44 13.15 -4.44
N LEU A 143 26.97 13.33 -5.65
CA LEU A 143 25.96 14.33 -5.99
C LEU A 143 24.65 14.10 -5.25
N ILE A 144 24.11 12.86 -5.25
CA ILE A 144 22.88 12.50 -4.53
C ILE A 144 23.09 12.67 -3.01
N GLU A 145 24.23 12.27 -2.46
CA GLU A 145 24.54 12.48 -1.05
C GLU A 145 24.57 13.99 -0.69
N ALA A 146 25.08 14.84 -1.58
CA ALA A 146 25.08 16.30 -1.40
C ALA A 146 23.66 16.88 -1.47
N ILE A 147 22.83 16.42 -2.42
CA ILE A 147 21.40 16.80 -2.50
C ILE A 147 20.70 16.47 -1.18
N ASN A 148 20.86 15.24 -0.67
CA ASN A 148 20.22 14.79 0.58
C ASN A 148 20.70 15.55 1.84
N GLN A 149 21.83 16.19 1.79
CA GLN A 149 22.37 17.02 2.87
C GLN A 149 22.06 18.50 2.72
N SER A 150 21.54 18.91 1.56
CA SER A 150 21.19 20.32 1.30
C SER A 150 19.95 20.73 2.10
N LYS A 151 19.75 22.05 2.22
CA LYS A 151 18.55 22.64 2.84
C LYS A 151 17.46 22.96 1.82
N ALA A 152 17.74 22.79 0.54
CA ALA A 152 16.79 23.07 -0.52
C ALA A 152 15.63 22.08 -0.50
N LYS A 153 14.45 22.53 -0.89
CA LYS A 153 13.28 21.67 -1.10
C LYS A 153 13.48 20.88 -2.39
N VAL A 154 13.33 19.56 -2.33
CA VAL A 154 13.64 18.67 -3.46
C VAL A 154 12.34 18.16 -4.11
N TYR A 155 12.22 18.38 -5.42
CA TYR A 155 11.15 17.88 -6.27
C TYR A 155 11.71 16.83 -7.23
N ALA A 156 11.26 15.58 -7.06
CA ALA A 156 11.67 14.49 -7.95
C ALA A 156 10.73 14.38 -9.16
N VAL A 157 11.34 14.32 -10.35
CA VAL A 157 10.67 14.13 -11.62
C VAL A 157 10.45 12.64 -11.83
N ASP A 158 9.21 12.21 -11.90
CA ASP A 158 8.73 10.85 -12.12
C ASP A 158 9.02 9.88 -10.97
N ILE A 159 10.26 9.76 -10.53
CA ILE A 159 10.69 8.95 -9.38
C ILE A 159 12.01 9.52 -8.81
N PRO A 160 12.22 9.53 -7.50
CA PRO A 160 13.50 9.95 -6.92
C PRO A 160 14.68 9.20 -7.52
N SER A 161 15.69 9.94 -7.96
CA SER A 161 16.89 9.35 -8.55
C SER A 161 17.58 8.40 -7.58
N GLY A 162 17.84 7.18 -8.04
CA GLY A 162 18.44 6.13 -7.23
C GLY A 162 17.46 5.08 -6.70
N LEU A 163 16.14 5.24 -6.93
CA LEU A 163 15.15 4.20 -6.63
C LEU A 163 14.92 3.29 -7.84
N ASN A 164 14.68 2.01 -7.56
CA ASN A 164 14.16 1.08 -8.56
C ASN A 164 12.64 1.22 -8.67
N ALA A 165 12.14 1.53 -9.86
CA ALA A 165 10.72 1.84 -10.09
C ALA A 165 9.77 0.63 -9.96
N ASP A 166 10.29 -0.60 -10.01
CA ASP A 166 9.50 -1.83 -9.88
C ASP A 166 9.44 -2.33 -8.43
N THR A 167 10.50 -2.12 -7.64
CA THR A 167 10.64 -2.75 -6.33
C THR A 167 10.73 -1.77 -5.16
N GLY A 168 11.00 -0.49 -5.41
CA GLY A 168 11.28 0.51 -4.39
C GLY A 168 12.63 0.35 -3.69
N LYS A 169 13.48 -0.57 -4.14
CA LYS A 169 14.83 -0.74 -3.58
C LYS A 169 15.72 0.45 -3.90
N VAL A 170 16.52 0.85 -2.91
CA VAL A 170 17.56 1.86 -3.08
C VAL A 170 18.74 1.24 -3.83
N MET A 171 19.06 1.79 -4.98
CA MET A 171 20.15 1.34 -5.83
C MET A 171 21.48 1.99 -5.43
N GLY A 172 22.00 1.58 -4.28
CA GLY A 172 23.20 2.14 -3.67
C GLY A 172 22.93 3.41 -2.87
N VAL A 173 22.41 4.46 -3.51
CA VAL A 173 21.95 5.71 -2.89
C VAL A 173 20.75 6.24 -3.65
N ALA A 174 19.83 6.93 -2.97
CA ALA A 174 18.70 7.59 -3.61
C ALA A 174 18.45 8.99 -3.05
N VAL A 175 17.90 9.86 -3.88
CA VAL A 175 17.45 11.19 -3.47
C VAL A 175 16.26 11.05 -2.52
N LYS A 176 16.28 11.84 -1.43
CA LYS A 176 15.12 12.02 -0.54
C LYS A 176 14.37 13.26 -0.98
N ALA A 177 13.31 13.08 -1.72
CA ALA A 177 12.47 14.17 -2.19
C ALA A 177 11.46 14.64 -1.13
N ASP A 178 11.13 15.93 -1.15
CA ASP A 178 9.98 16.48 -0.43
C ASP A 178 8.67 16.25 -1.21
N TYR A 179 8.77 16.25 -2.54
CA TYR A 179 7.66 16.03 -3.47
C TYR A 179 8.12 15.14 -4.62
N THR A 180 7.25 14.25 -5.05
CA THR A 180 7.45 13.43 -6.27
C THR A 180 6.20 13.50 -7.14
N VAL A 181 6.37 13.81 -8.43
CA VAL A 181 5.29 13.76 -9.42
C VAL A 181 5.55 12.61 -10.38
N CYS A 182 4.77 11.55 -10.27
CA CYS A 182 4.81 10.42 -11.21
C CYS A 182 4.05 10.75 -12.49
N PHE A 183 4.55 10.28 -13.64
CA PHE A 183 3.88 10.49 -14.92
C PHE A 183 3.11 9.24 -15.36
N GLY A 184 1.90 9.46 -15.87
CA GLY A 184 0.94 8.42 -16.22
C GLY A 184 0.21 7.86 -15.01
N GLU A 185 0.85 7.03 -14.23
CA GLU A 185 0.32 6.40 -13.01
C GLU A 185 1.40 6.37 -11.91
N LEU A 186 1.00 6.09 -10.68
CA LEU A 186 1.95 5.81 -9.60
C LEU A 186 2.82 4.59 -9.95
N LYS A 187 4.13 4.69 -9.71
CA LYS A 187 5.05 3.56 -9.89
C LYS A 187 5.05 2.66 -8.65
N LEU A 188 5.05 1.36 -8.87
CA LEU A 188 5.07 0.38 -7.78
C LEU A 188 6.21 0.65 -6.79
N GLY A 189 7.41 0.96 -7.31
CA GLY A 189 8.57 1.26 -6.48
C GLY A 189 8.48 2.56 -5.69
N ALA A 190 7.62 3.51 -6.09
CA ALA A 190 7.39 4.74 -5.35
C ALA A 190 6.40 4.56 -4.19
N VAL A 191 5.56 3.52 -4.24
CA VAL A 191 4.55 3.24 -3.21
C VAL A 191 4.98 2.17 -2.21
N LEU A 192 5.85 1.23 -2.60
CA LEU A 192 6.39 0.21 -1.70
C LEU A 192 7.57 0.75 -0.87
N TYR A 193 7.74 0.20 0.35
CA TYR A 193 8.92 0.48 1.16
C TYR A 193 10.12 -0.36 0.71
N PRO A 194 11.36 0.24 0.77
CA PRO A 194 11.70 1.54 1.33
C PRO A 194 11.44 2.75 0.40
N GLY A 195 11.09 2.56 -0.88
CA GLY A 195 10.95 3.65 -1.86
C GLY A 195 10.00 4.75 -1.42
N ALA A 196 8.87 4.39 -0.77
CA ALA A 196 7.91 5.36 -0.27
C ALA A 196 8.50 6.38 0.72
N ASP A 197 9.54 6.02 1.49
CA ASP A 197 10.22 6.94 2.40
C ASP A 197 11.08 8.00 1.69
N TYR A 198 11.34 7.80 0.40
CA TYR A 198 12.15 8.70 -0.41
C TYR A 198 11.31 9.65 -1.28
N CYS A 199 10.02 9.37 -1.44
CA CYS A 199 9.15 10.10 -2.37
C CYS A 199 8.52 11.37 -1.78
N GLY A 200 8.56 11.57 -0.46
CA GLY A 200 7.89 12.69 0.19
C GLY A 200 6.39 12.72 -0.11
N LYS A 201 5.85 13.87 -0.48
CA LYS A 201 4.45 13.98 -0.91
C LYS A 201 4.33 13.49 -2.35
N LEU A 202 3.80 12.29 -2.50
CA LEU A 202 3.65 11.60 -3.78
C LEU A 202 2.34 12.02 -4.49
N SER A 203 2.45 12.38 -5.76
CA SER A 203 1.33 12.64 -6.67
C SER A 203 1.59 12.05 -8.05
N PHE A 204 0.58 12.02 -8.91
CA PHE A 204 0.74 11.64 -10.31
C PHE A 204 -0.11 12.51 -11.23
N ASP A 205 0.28 12.59 -12.50
CA ASP A 205 -0.47 13.22 -13.58
C ASP A 205 -0.46 12.31 -14.80
N ASN A 206 -1.61 12.09 -15.40
CA ASN A 206 -1.77 11.26 -16.62
C ASN A 206 -1.15 11.91 -17.86
N ILE A 207 -0.45 12.92 -17.87
CA ILE A 207 0.23 13.65 -18.97
C ILE A 207 -0.27 13.39 -20.41
N GLY A 208 -1.36 12.61 -20.59
CA GLY A 208 -2.00 12.36 -21.90
C GLY A 208 -1.90 10.93 -22.40
N PHE A 209 -1.56 9.97 -21.57
CA PHE A 209 -1.63 8.56 -21.93
C PHE A 209 -3.08 8.11 -22.11
N PRO A 210 -3.47 7.56 -23.26
CA PRO A 210 -4.82 7.03 -23.46
C PRO A 210 -4.97 5.65 -22.83
N ASP A 211 -6.18 5.30 -22.38
CA ASP A 211 -6.48 4.01 -21.75
C ASP A 211 -6.07 2.79 -22.57
N VAL A 212 -6.06 2.91 -23.91
CA VAL A 212 -5.64 1.82 -24.78
C VAL A 212 -4.18 1.42 -24.57
N SER A 213 -3.31 2.37 -24.20
CA SER A 213 -1.89 2.11 -23.96
C SER A 213 -1.66 1.22 -22.73
N TYR A 214 -2.51 1.35 -21.70
CA TYR A 214 -2.43 0.54 -20.48
C TYR A 214 -2.79 -0.94 -20.69
N LYS A 215 -3.43 -1.29 -21.81
CA LYS A 215 -3.68 -2.69 -22.19
C LYS A 215 -2.39 -3.46 -22.51
N LYS A 216 -1.26 -2.77 -22.61
CA LYS A 216 0.08 -3.37 -22.81
C LYS A 216 0.77 -3.75 -21.50
N CYS A 217 0.25 -3.32 -20.35
CA CYS A 217 0.78 -3.71 -19.06
C CYS A 217 0.57 -5.21 -18.82
N GLU A 218 1.58 -5.88 -18.30
CA GLU A 218 1.48 -7.29 -17.87
C GLU A 218 0.70 -7.40 -16.57
N THR A 219 0.91 -6.44 -15.66
CA THR A 219 0.22 -6.39 -14.37
C THR A 219 -0.14 -4.95 -14.03
N VAL A 220 -1.43 -4.75 -13.76
CA VAL A 220 -1.94 -3.48 -13.22
C VAL A 220 -2.32 -3.74 -11.76
N TYR A 221 -1.67 -3.04 -10.86
CA TYR A 221 -2.04 -3.01 -9.44
C TYR A 221 -3.09 -1.94 -9.23
N LYS A 222 -3.91 -2.12 -8.19
CA LYS A 222 -4.99 -1.19 -7.87
C LYS A 222 -4.83 -0.66 -6.45
N TYR A 223 -5.43 0.49 -6.16
CA TYR A 223 -5.64 0.97 -4.79
C TYR A 223 -7.00 1.64 -4.67
N HIS A 224 -7.53 1.65 -3.45
CA HIS A 224 -8.82 2.24 -3.16
C HIS A 224 -8.72 3.74 -2.87
N THR A 225 -9.77 4.45 -3.26
CA THR A 225 -10.05 5.84 -2.91
C THR A 225 -11.35 5.92 -2.10
N SER A 226 -11.69 7.10 -1.59
CA SER A 226 -12.95 7.31 -0.85
C SER A 226 -14.21 6.93 -1.65
N ASP A 227 -14.16 7.06 -2.97
CA ASP A 227 -15.27 6.72 -3.86
C ASP A 227 -15.58 5.22 -3.84
N ASP A 228 -14.63 4.38 -3.48
CA ASP A 228 -14.79 2.93 -3.48
C ASP A 228 -15.57 2.42 -2.24
N LEU A 229 -15.77 3.26 -1.23
CA LEU A 229 -16.65 2.93 -0.11
C LEU A 229 -18.11 2.67 -0.55
N LYS A 230 -18.49 3.13 -1.74
CA LYS A 230 -19.77 2.78 -2.40
C LYS A 230 -19.93 1.29 -2.73
N LEU A 231 -18.83 0.52 -2.74
CA LEU A 231 -18.86 -0.95 -2.91
C LEU A 231 -19.38 -1.67 -1.66
N ILE A 232 -19.44 -0.98 -0.51
CA ILE A 232 -20.06 -1.50 0.71
C ILE A 232 -21.57 -1.49 0.54
N PRO A 233 -22.28 -2.61 0.82
CA PRO A 233 -23.73 -2.68 0.70
C PRO A 233 -24.41 -1.62 1.55
N LYS A 234 -25.37 -0.91 0.94
CA LYS A 234 -26.20 0.08 1.66
C LYS A 234 -27.09 -0.61 2.71
N ARG A 235 -27.32 0.08 3.81
CA ARG A 235 -28.17 -0.39 4.89
C ARG A 235 -29.64 0.03 4.65
N PRO A 236 -30.54 -0.86 4.21
CA PRO A 236 -31.93 -0.49 3.93
C PRO A 236 -32.68 -0.16 5.24
N ASN A 237 -33.60 0.79 5.16
CA ASN A 237 -34.41 1.21 6.32
C ASN A 237 -35.28 0.06 6.88
N TYR A 238 -35.84 -0.79 6.01
CA TYR A 238 -36.57 -1.97 6.42
C TYR A 238 -35.65 -3.17 6.52
N SER A 239 -35.13 -3.40 7.71
CA SER A 239 -34.16 -4.46 8.00
C SER A 239 -34.17 -4.86 9.47
N ASN A 240 -33.59 -6.00 9.78
CA ASN A 240 -33.41 -6.51 11.14
C ASN A 240 -31.99 -7.04 11.34
N LYS A 241 -31.64 -7.39 12.59
CA LYS A 241 -30.29 -7.87 12.91
C LYS A 241 -29.82 -9.07 12.07
N GLY A 242 -30.74 -9.95 11.64
CA GLY A 242 -30.44 -11.12 10.81
C GLY A 242 -30.08 -10.74 9.37
N THR A 243 -30.54 -9.57 8.87
CA THR A 243 -30.20 -9.06 7.53
C THR A 243 -28.70 -8.79 7.36
N TYR A 244 -28.01 -8.46 8.46
CA TYR A 244 -26.59 -8.09 8.48
C TYR A 244 -25.70 -9.25 8.95
N GLY A 245 -26.14 -10.47 8.71
CA GLY A 245 -25.40 -11.70 8.87
C GLY A 245 -25.20 -12.18 10.31
N LYS A 246 -24.71 -13.40 10.38
CA LYS A 246 -24.36 -14.14 11.60
C LYS A 246 -22.87 -14.45 11.57
N LEU A 247 -22.08 -13.74 12.36
CA LEU A 247 -20.63 -13.91 12.44
C LEU A 247 -20.28 -14.79 13.66
N LEU A 248 -19.48 -15.84 13.43
CA LEU A 248 -18.82 -16.60 14.47
C LEU A 248 -17.35 -16.14 14.56
N VAL A 249 -16.94 -15.69 15.74
CA VAL A 249 -15.55 -15.36 16.06
C VAL A 249 -14.97 -16.44 16.94
N ILE A 250 -14.04 -17.24 16.45
CA ILE A 250 -13.29 -18.26 17.20
C ILE A 250 -11.94 -17.64 17.54
N ALA A 251 -11.82 -17.08 18.74
CA ALA A 251 -10.66 -16.29 19.14
C ALA A 251 -10.45 -16.32 20.65
N GLY A 252 -9.22 -16.07 21.07
CA GLY A 252 -8.81 -16.05 22.47
C GLY A 252 -8.62 -17.43 23.09
N ASN A 253 -7.77 -17.49 24.09
CA ASN A 253 -7.54 -18.64 24.95
C ASN A 253 -7.54 -18.20 26.43
N LYS A 254 -7.22 -19.09 27.36
CA LYS A 254 -7.25 -18.81 28.81
C LYS A 254 -6.39 -17.60 29.21
N ASP A 255 -5.35 -17.31 28.47
CA ASP A 255 -4.38 -16.23 28.76
C ASP A 255 -4.55 -15.00 27.86
N ILE A 256 -5.39 -15.07 26.79
CA ILE A 256 -5.56 -14.02 25.78
C ILE A 256 -7.05 -13.78 25.51
N THR A 257 -7.64 -12.84 26.24
CA THR A 257 -9.04 -12.43 26.07
C THR A 257 -9.21 -11.30 25.04
N GLY A 258 -8.23 -10.38 24.99
CA GLY A 258 -8.31 -9.13 24.23
C GLY A 258 -8.52 -9.34 22.74
N ALA A 259 -7.90 -10.35 22.13
CA ALA A 259 -8.03 -10.65 20.71
C ALA A 259 -9.49 -10.94 20.29
N ALA A 260 -10.22 -11.75 21.09
CA ALA A 260 -11.63 -12.03 20.85
C ALA A 260 -12.51 -10.78 20.95
N PHE A 261 -12.23 -9.92 21.94
CA PHE A 261 -12.93 -8.65 22.12
C PHE A 261 -12.68 -7.70 20.97
N LEU A 262 -11.43 -7.46 20.59
CA LEU A 262 -11.06 -6.52 19.53
C LEU A 262 -11.66 -6.93 18.17
N CYS A 263 -11.54 -8.21 17.82
CA CYS A 263 -12.10 -8.75 16.58
C CYS A 263 -13.63 -8.60 16.54
N ALA A 264 -14.33 -9.03 17.61
CA ALA A 264 -15.78 -8.94 17.65
C ALA A 264 -16.31 -7.51 17.68
N LYS A 265 -15.66 -6.61 18.44
CA LYS A 265 -16.03 -5.19 18.51
C LYS A 265 -15.82 -4.48 17.16
N ALA A 266 -14.70 -4.76 16.48
CA ALA A 266 -14.44 -4.24 15.14
C ALA A 266 -15.50 -4.70 14.13
N ALA A 267 -15.91 -5.98 14.19
CA ALA A 267 -16.96 -6.50 13.32
C ALA A 267 -18.32 -5.83 13.58
N PHE A 268 -18.69 -5.54 14.82
CA PHE A 268 -19.89 -4.76 15.13
C PHE A 268 -19.81 -3.33 14.60
N ARG A 269 -18.65 -2.67 14.75
CA ARG A 269 -18.44 -1.31 14.21
C ARG A 269 -18.48 -1.27 12.68
N THR A 270 -18.10 -2.38 12.03
CA THR A 270 -18.22 -2.54 10.58
C THR A 270 -19.67 -2.85 10.13
N GLY A 271 -20.56 -3.18 11.07
CA GLY A 271 -21.99 -3.31 10.81
C GLY A 271 -22.58 -4.71 10.93
N ALA A 272 -21.82 -5.72 11.37
CA ALA A 272 -22.32 -7.08 11.60
C ALA A 272 -23.54 -7.08 12.53
N GLY A 273 -24.60 -7.80 12.14
CA GLY A 273 -25.88 -7.78 12.85
C GLY A 273 -25.92 -8.70 14.09
N LEU A 274 -25.26 -9.85 14.01
CA LEU A 274 -25.18 -10.83 15.09
C LEU A 274 -23.75 -11.38 15.16
N VAL A 275 -23.10 -11.24 16.30
CA VAL A 275 -21.78 -11.81 16.56
C VAL A 275 -21.84 -12.81 17.70
N ARG A 276 -21.30 -13.99 17.45
CA ARG A 276 -21.11 -15.05 18.45
C ARG A 276 -19.61 -15.29 18.63
N ILE A 277 -19.15 -15.26 19.86
CA ILE A 277 -17.76 -15.54 20.21
C ILE A 277 -17.68 -16.97 20.75
N PHE A 278 -16.77 -17.78 20.21
CA PHE A 278 -16.40 -19.09 20.73
C PHE A 278 -14.97 -19.00 21.27
N THR A 279 -14.81 -19.14 22.58
CA THR A 279 -13.55 -18.87 23.28
C THR A 279 -13.38 -19.78 24.49
N ALA A 280 -12.21 -19.77 25.14
CA ALA A 280 -11.97 -20.52 26.37
C ALA A 280 -12.91 -20.06 27.49
N LYS A 281 -13.31 -20.98 28.37
CA LYS A 281 -14.30 -20.75 29.45
C LYS A 281 -13.94 -19.60 30.39
N GLU A 282 -12.66 -19.37 30.60
CA GLU A 282 -12.11 -18.31 31.43
C GLU A 282 -12.46 -16.91 30.94
N ASN A 283 -12.69 -16.77 29.66
CA ASN A 283 -12.96 -15.47 29.00
C ASN A 283 -14.43 -15.05 29.12
N ARG A 284 -15.36 -15.95 29.50
CA ARG A 284 -16.81 -15.69 29.49
C ARG A 284 -17.18 -14.37 30.17
N GLU A 285 -16.81 -14.25 31.43
CA GLU A 285 -17.23 -13.09 32.25
C GLU A 285 -16.62 -11.79 31.75
N VAL A 286 -15.36 -11.83 31.32
CA VAL A 286 -14.66 -10.64 30.80
C VAL A 286 -15.32 -10.17 29.52
N ILE A 287 -15.58 -11.07 28.56
CA ILE A 287 -16.21 -10.74 27.29
C ILE A 287 -17.62 -10.19 27.50
N GLN A 288 -18.43 -10.83 28.38
CA GLN A 288 -19.79 -10.35 28.67
C GLN A 288 -19.84 -8.96 29.30
N LYS A 289 -18.82 -8.60 30.08
CA LYS A 289 -18.68 -7.22 30.62
C LYS A 289 -18.24 -6.20 29.61
N LEU A 290 -17.30 -6.57 28.72
CA LEU A 290 -16.70 -5.65 27.74
C LEU A 290 -17.56 -5.46 26.48
N LEU A 291 -18.33 -6.49 26.08
CA LEU A 291 -19.11 -6.51 24.84
C LEU A 291 -20.44 -7.26 25.06
N PRO A 292 -21.39 -6.67 25.81
CA PRO A 292 -22.66 -7.29 26.14
C PRO A 292 -23.54 -7.60 24.92
N GLU A 293 -23.29 -7.00 23.77
CA GLU A 293 -24.00 -7.25 22.52
C GLU A 293 -23.63 -8.61 21.90
N ALA A 294 -22.48 -9.20 22.26
CA ALA A 294 -22.03 -10.46 21.70
C ALA A 294 -22.62 -11.67 22.45
N MET A 295 -23.03 -12.69 21.72
CA MET A 295 -23.33 -14.01 22.28
C MET A 295 -22.02 -14.74 22.57
N VAL A 296 -21.91 -15.38 23.75
CA VAL A 296 -20.68 -16.09 24.16
C VAL A 296 -20.95 -17.59 24.38
N ASN A 297 -20.28 -18.39 23.55
CA ASN A 297 -20.14 -19.84 23.76
C ASN A 297 -18.70 -20.12 24.17
N VAL A 298 -18.52 -21.06 25.10
CA VAL A 298 -17.19 -21.37 25.62
C VAL A 298 -16.87 -22.86 25.48
N TYR A 299 -15.57 -23.13 25.40
CA TYR A 299 -15.05 -24.50 25.51
C TYR A 299 -14.11 -24.64 26.72
N ASP A 300 -14.04 -25.85 27.20
CA ASP A 300 -13.02 -26.26 28.20
C ASP A 300 -11.81 -26.81 27.44
N THR A 301 -10.60 -26.38 27.81
CA THR A 301 -9.36 -26.87 27.19
C THR A 301 -9.06 -28.33 27.60
N ASP A 302 -9.56 -28.76 28.74
CA ASP A 302 -9.33 -30.11 29.25
C ASP A 302 -10.46 -31.08 28.81
N ASP A 303 -11.62 -30.56 28.43
CA ASP A 303 -12.78 -31.34 27.96
C ASP A 303 -13.46 -30.63 26.76
N PHE A 304 -12.83 -30.74 25.61
CA PHE A 304 -13.27 -30.03 24.39
C PHE A 304 -14.48 -30.73 23.75
N ASP A 305 -15.65 -30.08 23.80
CA ASP A 305 -16.86 -30.52 23.13
C ASP A 305 -16.88 -30.07 21.65
N LYS A 306 -16.56 -30.97 20.74
CA LYS A 306 -16.65 -30.72 19.30
C LYS A 306 -18.08 -30.39 18.85
N LYS A 307 -19.12 -30.97 19.46
CA LYS A 307 -20.52 -30.71 19.07
C LYS A 307 -20.93 -29.27 19.32
N ALA A 308 -20.43 -28.65 20.39
CA ALA A 308 -20.65 -27.24 20.67
C ALA A 308 -20.04 -26.33 19.58
N LEU A 309 -18.85 -26.67 19.08
CA LEU A 309 -18.22 -25.99 17.97
C LEU A 309 -19.02 -26.17 16.68
N ASP A 310 -19.38 -27.41 16.34
CA ASP A 310 -20.14 -27.75 15.13
C ASP A 310 -21.47 -26.98 15.07
N ALA A 311 -22.21 -26.89 16.19
CA ALA A 311 -23.44 -26.11 16.30
C ALA A 311 -23.21 -24.60 16.10
N CYS A 312 -22.07 -24.06 16.56
CA CYS A 312 -21.72 -22.66 16.31
C CYS A 312 -21.36 -22.42 14.85
N ILE A 313 -20.63 -23.34 14.21
CA ILE A 313 -20.28 -23.29 12.79
C ILE A 313 -21.57 -23.35 11.95
N GLU A 314 -22.49 -24.26 12.24
CA GLU A 314 -23.76 -24.38 11.50
C GLU A 314 -24.59 -23.09 11.56
N TRP A 315 -24.67 -22.47 12.74
CA TRP A 315 -25.41 -21.22 12.94
C TRP A 315 -24.86 -20.04 12.12
N ALA A 316 -23.54 -19.98 11.88
CA ALA A 316 -22.87 -18.85 11.28
C ALA A 316 -23.04 -18.76 9.75
N ASN A 317 -23.05 -17.55 9.20
CA ASN A 317 -22.88 -17.29 7.77
C ASN A 317 -21.41 -17.03 7.42
N VAL A 318 -20.68 -16.40 8.35
CA VAL A 318 -19.27 -16.01 8.23
C VAL A 318 -18.51 -16.45 9.49
N ILE A 319 -17.27 -16.85 9.33
CA ILE A 319 -16.41 -17.29 10.43
C ILE A 319 -15.11 -16.48 10.42
N ALA A 320 -14.70 -15.98 11.57
CA ALA A 320 -13.35 -15.48 11.81
C ALA A 320 -12.68 -16.41 12.83
N ILE A 321 -11.49 -16.92 12.50
CA ILE A 321 -10.75 -17.85 13.37
C ILE A 321 -9.27 -17.48 13.41
N GLY A 322 -8.69 -17.57 14.59
CA GLY A 322 -7.24 -17.56 14.75
C GLY A 322 -6.70 -16.59 15.78
N PRO A 323 -7.22 -15.37 15.95
CA PRO A 323 -6.67 -14.42 16.91
C PRO A 323 -6.57 -15.01 18.33
N GLY A 324 -5.34 -15.28 18.78
CA GLY A 324 -5.04 -15.73 20.13
C GLY A 324 -5.59 -17.09 20.54
N ILE A 325 -5.88 -18.01 19.61
CA ILE A 325 -6.41 -19.34 19.95
C ILE A 325 -5.34 -20.33 20.42
N GLY A 326 -4.06 -20.09 20.07
CA GLY A 326 -2.96 -21.05 20.22
C GLY A 326 -2.83 -22.02 19.05
N THR A 327 -1.88 -22.98 19.15
CA THR A 327 -1.48 -23.85 18.01
C THR A 327 -1.54 -25.35 18.33
N GLY A 328 -2.24 -25.77 19.39
CA GLY A 328 -2.35 -27.17 19.84
C GLY A 328 -3.28 -28.05 19.01
N GLY A 329 -3.51 -29.28 19.48
CA GLY A 329 -4.35 -30.26 18.77
C GLY A 329 -5.82 -29.86 18.70
N ILE A 330 -6.37 -29.21 19.72
CA ILE A 330 -7.74 -28.68 19.69
C ILE A 330 -7.90 -27.64 18.64
N GLN A 331 -6.96 -26.69 18.55
CA GLN A 331 -6.96 -25.61 17.58
C GLN A 331 -6.86 -26.14 16.14
N LYS A 332 -6.07 -27.20 15.93
CA LYS A 332 -6.02 -27.89 14.65
C LYS A 332 -7.39 -28.45 14.27
N ASN A 333 -8.09 -29.10 15.20
CA ASN A 333 -9.44 -29.63 14.95
C ASN A 333 -10.46 -28.50 14.68
N MET A 334 -10.33 -27.35 15.38
CA MET A 334 -11.17 -26.18 15.12
C MET A 334 -10.97 -25.64 13.70
N VAL A 335 -9.71 -25.45 13.29
CA VAL A 335 -9.37 -24.95 11.93
C VAL A 335 -9.85 -25.94 10.87
N GLU A 336 -9.67 -27.25 11.09
CA GLU A 336 -10.13 -28.29 10.17
C GLU A 336 -11.66 -28.25 10.01
N ALA A 337 -12.43 -28.21 11.10
CA ALA A 337 -13.88 -28.13 11.07
C ALA A 337 -14.38 -26.86 10.36
N VAL A 338 -13.71 -25.72 10.57
CA VAL A 338 -14.03 -24.45 9.89
C VAL A 338 -13.79 -24.57 8.37
N LEU A 339 -12.65 -25.12 7.95
CA LEU A 339 -12.35 -25.33 6.53
C LEU A 339 -13.30 -26.33 5.85
N GLU A 340 -13.72 -27.40 6.57
CA GLU A 340 -14.72 -28.35 6.09
C GLU A 340 -16.08 -27.71 5.83
N SER A 341 -16.44 -26.67 6.58
CA SER A 341 -17.73 -25.97 6.43
C SER A 341 -17.90 -25.24 5.09
N ARG A 342 -16.79 -24.93 4.38
CA ARG A 342 -16.76 -24.18 3.13
C ARG A 342 -17.43 -22.79 3.18
N LYS A 343 -17.71 -22.26 4.36
CA LYS A 343 -18.27 -20.92 4.59
C LYS A 343 -17.24 -19.82 4.28
N ASN A 344 -17.72 -18.60 4.12
CA ASN A 344 -16.85 -17.42 4.06
C ASN A 344 -16.07 -17.33 5.38
N THR A 345 -14.76 -17.38 5.29
CA THR A 345 -13.89 -17.51 6.45
C THR A 345 -12.70 -16.57 6.39
N VAL A 346 -12.44 -15.87 7.50
CA VAL A 346 -11.19 -15.12 7.73
C VAL A 346 -10.32 -15.92 8.68
N ILE A 347 -9.08 -16.16 8.29
CA ILE A 347 -8.10 -16.89 9.11
C ILE A 347 -6.89 -16.00 9.37
N ASP A 348 -6.57 -15.74 10.62
CA ASP A 348 -5.48 -14.86 11.06
C ASP A 348 -4.61 -15.54 12.12
N ALA A 349 -3.46 -14.97 12.40
CA ALA A 349 -2.61 -15.26 13.54
C ALA A 349 -2.35 -16.75 13.76
N ASP A 350 -2.76 -17.32 14.92
CA ASP A 350 -2.54 -18.73 15.24
C ASP A 350 -3.27 -19.68 14.29
N GLY A 351 -4.38 -19.27 13.68
CA GLY A 351 -5.04 -20.03 12.63
C GLY A 351 -4.12 -20.28 11.42
N ILE A 352 -3.40 -19.23 11.00
CA ILE A 352 -2.39 -19.33 9.92
C ILE A 352 -1.21 -20.20 10.38
N ASN A 353 -0.75 -20.04 11.62
CA ASN A 353 0.33 -20.85 12.17
C ASN A 353 -0.02 -22.34 12.19
N VAL A 354 -1.26 -22.71 12.58
CA VAL A 354 -1.78 -24.08 12.53
C VAL A 354 -1.78 -24.64 11.12
N ILE A 355 -2.25 -23.86 10.13
CA ILE A 355 -2.26 -24.26 8.71
C ILE A 355 -0.83 -24.42 8.19
N SER A 356 0.08 -23.51 8.54
CA SER A 356 1.48 -23.52 8.05
C SER A 356 2.19 -24.84 8.38
N GLN A 357 1.88 -25.44 9.52
CA GLN A 357 2.45 -26.68 10.01
C GLN A 357 1.77 -27.95 9.46
N ASN A 358 0.69 -27.80 8.66
CA ASN A 358 -0.12 -28.95 8.24
C ASN A 358 -0.47 -28.91 6.75
N VAL A 359 0.20 -29.78 5.99
CA VAL A 359 -0.01 -29.89 4.54
C VAL A 359 -1.46 -30.26 4.17
N LYS A 360 -2.17 -31.05 5.00
CA LYS A 360 -3.58 -31.37 4.76
C LYS A 360 -4.44 -30.11 4.82
N LEU A 361 -4.26 -29.28 5.85
CA LEU A 361 -5.02 -28.05 6.02
C LEU A 361 -4.73 -27.03 4.91
N LYS A 362 -3.47 -26.92 4.45
CA LYS A 362 -3.13 -26.08 3.30
C LYS A 362 -3.92 -26.49 2.03
N LYS A 363 -4.08 -27.80 1.79
CA LYS A 363 -4.87 -28.30 0.64
C LYS A 363 -6.38 -28.11 0.78
N MET A 364 -6.87 -27.83 1.97
CA MET A 364 -8.29 -27.55 2.22
C MET A 364 -8.68 -26.10 2.00
N LEU A 365 -7.70 -25.20 1.82
CA LEU A 365 -7.95 -23.80 1.49
C LEU A 365 -8.77 -23.70 0.20
N HIS A 366 -9.58 -22.64 0.09
CA HIS A 366 -10.49 -22.44 -1.03
C HIS A 366 -10.85 -20.97 -1.20
N LYS A 367 -11.48 -20.61 -2.32
CA LYS A 367 -11.79 -19.22 -2.72
C LYS A 367 -12.64 -18.41 -1.72
N ASN A 368 -13.34 -19.06 -0.78
CA ASN A 368 -14.10 -18.35 0.25
C ASN A 368 -13.26 -18.07 1.52
N VAL A 369 -11.96 -18.40 1.52
CA VAL A 369 -11.04 -18.12 2.61
C VAL A 369 -10.26 -16.85 2.33
N ILE A 370 -10.13 -16.00 3.35
CA ILE A 370 -9.25 -14.84 3.37
C ILE A 370 -8.20 -15.08 4.45
N LEU A 371 -6.93 -15.14 4.05
CA LEU A 371 -5.79 -15.21 4.97
C LEU A 371 -5.24 -13.82 5.22
N THR A 372 -4.90 -13.50 6.47
CA THR A 372 -4.38 -12.16 6.83
C THR A 372 -2.97 -12.24 7.48
N PRO A 373 -1.97 -12.89 6.83
CA PRO A 373 -0.66 -13.06 7.42
C PRO A 373 0.09 -11.73 7.56
N HIS A 374 0.84 -11.55 8.66
CA HIS A 374 1.95 -10.62 8.69
C HIS A 374 3.22 -11.28 8.12
N LEU A 375 4.30 -10.52 7.91
CA LEU A 375 5.52 -11.03 7.27
C LEU A 375 6.07 -12.31 7.92
N GLY A 376 6.08 -12.39 9.26
CA GLY A 376 6.57 -13.56 9.97
C GLY A 376 5.66 -14.80 9.85
N GLU A 377 4.34 -14.62 9.75
CA GLU A 377 3.39 -15.70 9.49
C GLU A 377 3.53 -16.18 8.05
N MET A 378 3.68 -15.26 7.09
CA MET A 378 3.91 -15.60 5.70
C MET A 378 5.24 -16.34 5.50
N ALA A 379 6.29 -15.92 6.20
CA ALA A 379 7.59 -16.59 6.17
C ALA A 379 7.47 -18.06 6.62
N ARG A 380 6.76 -18.32 7.72
CA ARG A 380 6.47 -19.69 8.18
C ARG A 380 5.59 -20.46 7.19
N PHE A 381 4.59 -19.78 6.61
CA PHE A 381 3.66 -20.37 5.67
C PHE A 381 4.34 -20.82 4.36
N GLU A 382 5.27 -20.01 3.84
CA GLU A 382 6.07 -20.35 2.63
C GLU A 382 7.37 -21.10 2.93
N ASN A 383 7.74 -21.30 4.19
CA ASN A 383 9.04 -21.84 4.61
C ASN A 383 10.22 -21.01 4.05
N LYS A 384 10.15 -19.70 4.25
CA LYS A 384 11.13 -18.69 3.83
C LYS A 384 11.55 -17.83 5.00
N THR A 385 12.57 -17.00 4.82
CA THR A 385 12.94 -15.93 5.76
C THR A 385 12.04 -14.71 5.61
N ILE A 386 11.99 -13.86 6.64
CA ILE A 386 11.23 -12.60 6.57
C ILE A 386 11.80 -11.68 5.48
N ASP A 387 13.12 -11.65 5.30
CA ASP A 387 13.77 -10.83 4.29
C ASP A 387 13.41 -11.29 2.87
N GLU A 388 13.35 -12.60 2.63
CA GLU A 388 12.88 -13.12 1.34
C GLU A 388 11.43 -12.75 1.03
N ILE A 389 10.56 -12.69 2.05
CA ILE A 389 9.18 -12.22 1.90
C ILE A 389 9.15 -10.72 1.59
N LYS A 390 9.89 -9.89 2.35
CA LYS A 390 10.00 -8.44 2.11
C LYS A 390 10.52 -8.12 0.71
N ASP A 391 11.58 -8.79 0.30
CA ASP A 391 12.20 -8.60 -1.01
C ASP A 391 11.27 -8.93 -2.18
N ASN A 392 10.24 -9.73 -1.92
CA ASN A 392 9.27 -10.20 -2.90
C ASN A 392 7.81 -10.03 -2.40
N LEU A 393 7.51 -8.91 -1.71
CA LEU A 393 6.25 -8.69 -1.00
C LEU A 393 5.01 -8.99 -1.86
N VAL A 394 4.93 -8.37 -3.03
CA VAL A 394 3.79 -8.54 -3.95
C VAL A 394 3.68 -9.98 -4.45
N LYS A 395 4.81 -10.60 -4.80
CA LYS A 395 4.85 -12.00 -5.26
C LYS A 395 4.43 -12.96 -4.15
N SER A 396 4.88 -12.74 -2.92
CA SER A 396 4.49 -13.55 -1.76
C SER A 396 2.99 -13.43 -1.47
N ALA A 397 2.42 -12.23 -1.57
CA ALA A 397 0.98 -12.06 -1.48
C ALA A 397 0.25 -12.81 -2.60
N PHE A 398 0.68 -12.66 -3.86
CA PHE A 398 0.10 -13.34 -5.02
C PHE A 398 0.10 -14.87 -4.86
N ASN A 399 1.13 -15.46 -4.26
CA ASN A 399 1.22 -16.89 -4.02
C ASN A 399 0.08 -17.44 -3.15
N ILE A 400 -0.52 -16.64 -2.28
CA ILE A 400 -1.70 -17.05 -1.47
C ILE A 400 -2.83 -17.47 -2.40
N ASN A 401 -3.10 -16.69 -3.44
CA ASN A 401 -4.13 -17.02 -4.41
C ASN A 401 -3.66 -18.12 -5.39
N TYR A 402 -2.52 -17.93 -6.02
CA TYR A 402 -2.00 -18.80 -7.07
C TYR A 402 -1.80 -20.25 -6.62
N MET A 403 -1.23 -20.45 -5.42
CA MET A 403 -0.89 -21.79 -4.93
C MET A 403 -2.01 -22.45 -4.12
N TYR A 404 -2.85 -21.66 -3.45
CA TYR A 404 -3.80 -22.19 -2.47
C TYR A 404 -5.26 -21.86 -2.78
N ASN A 405 -5.53 -21.16 -3.88
CA ASN A 405 -6.89 -20.76 -4.28
C ASN A 405 -7.66 -20.04 -3.15
N ALA A 406 -6.94 -19.22 -2.36
CA ALA A 406 -7.49 -18.41 -1.28
C ALA A 406 -7.25 -16.92 -1.58
N ASN A 407 -8.01 -16.03 -0.97
CA ASN A 407 -7.71 -14.61 -0.97
C ASN A 407 -6.74 -14.28 0.16
N GLY A 408 -6.03 -13.17 0.06
CA GLY A 408 -5.04 -12.85 1.08
C GLY A 408 -4.83 -11.35 1.30
N ILE A 409 -4.43 -11.01 2.52
CA ILE A 409 -3.97 -9.66 2.89
C ILE A 409 -2.62 -9.84 3.57
N LEU A 410 -1.53 -9.68 2.83
CA LEU A 410 -0.19 -9.70 3.41
C LEU A 410 0.07 -8.37 4.09
N LYS A 411 0.11 -8.42 5.43
CA LYS A 411 0.24 -7.24 6.30
C LYS A 411 1.68 -6.76 6.35
N ASP A 412 1.88 -5.51 5.95
CA ASP A 412 3.13 -4.75 6.12
C ASP A 412 2.78 -3.25 6.19
N ALA A 413 3.76 -2.37 6.26
CA ALA A 413 3.58 -0.92 6.18
C ALA A 413 2.78 -0.50 4.92
N ARG A 414 2.93 -1.23 3.82
CA ARG A 414 2.03 -1.26 2.66
C ARG A 414 1.45 -2.67 2.55
N SER A 415 0.26 -2.87 3.07
CA SER A 415 -0.41 -4.17 2.95
C SER A 415 -0.77 -4.45 1.50
N VAL A 416 -0.56 -5.69 1.07
CA VAL A 416 -0.91 -6.16 -0.27
C VAL A 416 -2.09 -7.12 -0.16
N ALA A 417 -3.23 -6.76 -0.74
CA ALA A 417 -4.41 -7.61 -0.82
C ALA A 417 -4.49 -8.28 -2.19
N VAL A 418 -4.73 -9.59 -2.20
CA VAL A 418 -4.84 -10.39 -3.42
C VAL A 418 -6.16 -11.13 -3.47
N THR A 419 -6.79 -11.08 -4.63
CA THR A 419 -8.01 -11.81 -4.97
C THR A 419 -7.74 -12.74 -6.16
N GLN A 420 -8.77 -13.37 -6.71
CA GLN A 420 -8.58 -14.21 -7.89
C GLN A 420 -8.14 -13.41 -9.13
N ASP A 421 -8.62 -12.18 -9.26
CA ASP A 421 -8.46 -11.39 -10.47
C ASP A 421 -7.50 -10.21 -10.30
N ASP A 422 -7.28 -9.71 -9.07
CA ASP A 422 -6.64 -8.44 -8.84
C ASP A 422 -5.67 -8.43 -7.65
N ILE A 423 -4.70 -7.52 -7.74
CA ILE A 423 -3.74 -7.22 -6.66
C ILE A 423 -3.93 -5.75 -6.26
N TYR A 424 -4.15 -5.51 -4.97
CA TYR A 424 -4.33 -4.18 -4.40
C TYR A 424 -3.20 -3.82 -3.45
N ILE A 425 -2.70 -2.60 -3.58
CA ILE A 425 -1.72 -2.02 -2.65
C ILE A 425 -2.47 -1.04 -1.75
N ASN A 426 -2.45 -1.27 -0.45
CA ASN A 426 -3.10 -0.36 0.48
C ASN A 426 -2.24 0.90 0.69
N MET A 427 -2.80 2.06 0.35
CA MET A 427 -2.13 3.36 0.44
C MET A 427 -2.40 4.12 1.75
N THR A 428 -3.29 3.60 2.60
CA THR A 428 -3.71 4.23 3.85
C THR A 428 -3.05 3.60 5.07
N GLY A 429 -3.07 4.30 6.19
CA GLY A 429 -2.46 3.88 7.44
C GLY A 429 -1.13 4.57 7.73
N ASN A 430 -0.71 4.48 8.97
CA ASN A 430 0.49 5.14 9.47
C ASN A 430 1.23 4.28 10.51
N SER A 431 2.44 4.70 10.87
CA SER A 431 3.31 3.96 11.80
C SER A 431 2.74 3.79 13.22
N GLY A 432 1.76 4.59 13.64
CA GLY A 432 1.08 4.42 14.91
C GLY A 432 0.26 3.13 15.00
N MET A 433 -0.15 2.59 13.85
CA MET A 433 -0.90 1.32 13.78
C MET A 433 -0.04 0.08 14.08
N ALA A 434 1.27 0.23 14.23
CA ALA A 434 2.18 -0.83 14.68
C ALA A 434 2.04 -1.05 16.20
N THR A 435 0.85 -1.44 16.64
CA THR A 435 0.46 -1.68 18.03
C THR A 435 -0.21 -3.05 18.18
N ALA A 436 -0.16 -3.62 19.38
CA ALA A 436 -0.80 -4.90 19.67
C ALA A 436 -2.31 -4.83 19.45
N GLY A 437 -2.88 -5.87 18.84
CA GLY A 437 -4.32 -5.95 18.56
C GLY A 437 -4.78 -5.28 17.27
N SER A 438 -3.92 -4.52 16.57
CA SER A 438 -4.26 -3.90 15.29
C SER A 438 -4.64 -4.94 14.21
N GLY A 439 -3.97 -6.10 14.18
CA GLY A 439 -4.32 -7.24 13.32
C GLY A 439 -5.70 -7.83 13.65
N ASP A 440 -6.02 -7.96 14.95
CA ASP A 440 -7.32 -8.48 15.41
C ASP A 440 -8.47 -7.55 14.96
N VAL A 441 -8.21 -6.23 14.95
CA VAL A 441 -9.16 -5.22 14.42
C VAL A 441 -9.36 -5.42 12.92
N LEU A 442 -8.28 -5.59 12.14
CA LEU A 442 -8.38 -5.85 10.70
C LEU A 442 -9.20 -7.12 10.43
N THR A 443 -8.93 -8.21 11.16
CA THR A 443 -9.70 -9.47 11.06
C THR A 443 -11.19 -9.24 11.33
N GLY A 444 -11.51 -8.41 12.33
CA GLY A 444 -12.88 -8.01 12.63
C GLY A 444 -13.54 -7.19 11.51
N ILE A 445 -12.80 -6.27 10.88
CA ILE A 445 -13.30 -5.48 9.74
C ILE A 445 -13.59 -6.39 8.55
N VAL A 446 -12.67 -7.29 8.17
CA VAL A 446 -12.87 -8.25 7.08
C VAL A 446 -14.13 -9.09 7.33
N ALA A 447 -14.23 -9.68 8.53
CA ALA A 447 -15.37 -10.51 8.92
C ALA A 447 -16.70 -9.72 8.96
N GLY A 448 -16.64 -8.48 9.42
CA GLY A 448 -17.79 -7.56 9.42
C GLY A 448 -18.29 -7.24 8.02
N LEU A 449 -17.39 -6.92 7.08
CA LEU A 449 -17.73 -6.67 5.67
C LEU A 449 -18.39 -7.90 5.04
N LEU A 450 -17.84 -9.10 5.26
CA LEU A 450 -18.46 -10.34 4.79
C LEU A 450 -19.86 -10.54 5.40
N ALA A 451 -20.02 -10.25 6.69
CA ALA A 451 -21.30 -10.43 7.38
C ALA A 451 -22.41 -9.53 6.84
N ILE A 452 -22.09 -8.28 6.49
CA ILE A 452 -23.06 -7.33 5.90
C ILE A 452 -23.31 -7.57 4.41
N GLY A 453 -22.69 -8.59 3.81
CA GLY A 453 -22.97 -9.03 2.44
C GLY A 453 -22.00 -8.53 1.37
N CYS A 454 -20.83 -7.99 1.75
CA CYS A 454 -19.75 -7.81 0.78
C CYS A 454 -19.33 -9.19 0.23
N ASN A 455 -19.04 -9.25 -1.07
CA ASN A 455 -18.39 -10.43 -1.62
C ASN A 455 -16.97 -10.58 -1.07
N VAL A 456 -16.36 -11.74 -1.24
CA VAL A 456 -15.05 -12.06 -0.66
C VAL A 456 -13.95 -11.11 -1.19
N GLU A 457 -14.01 -10.75 -2.46
CA GLU A 457 -13.04 -9.86 -3.12
C GLU A 457 -13.11 -8.45 -2.52
N ASN A 458 -14.30 -7.84 -2.48
CA ASN A 458 -14.48 -6.52 -1.89
C ASN A 458 -14.11 -6.50 -0.40
N ALA A 459 -14.46 -7.54 0.36
CA ALA A 459 -14.08 -7.63 1.77
C ALA A 459 -12.55 -7.71 1.94
N THR A 460 -11.86 -8.48 1.07
CA THR A 460 -10.39 -8.61 1.08
C THR A 460 -9.70 -7.28 0.80
N THR A 461 -10.19 -6.52 -0.16
CA THR A 461 -9.50 -5.32 -0.64
C THR A 461 -9.87 -4.05 0.13
N LEU A 462 -11.15 -3.91 0.54
CA LEU A 462 -11.62 -2.74 1.29
C LEU A 462 -11.21 -2.75 2.76
N ALA A 463 -11.08 -3.94 3.39
CA ALA A 463 -10.78 -4.00 4.81
C ALA A 463 -9.45 -3.31 5.19
N PRO A 464 -8.31 -3.56 4.52
CA PRO A 464 -7.08 -2.84 4.83
C PRO A 464 -7.20 -1.33 4.56
N TYR A 465 -7.97 -0.92 3.56
CA TYR A 465 -8.24 0.49 3.27
C TYR A 465 -9.02 1.17 4.41
N ILE A 466 -10.13 0.56 4.87
CA ILE A 466 -10.93 1.08 6.00
C ILE A 466 -10.10 1.10 7.29
N HIS A 467 -9.34 0.04 7.55
CA HIS A 467 -8.46 -0.07 8.70
C HIS A 467 -7.40 1.04 8.69
N GLY A 468 -6.78 1.30 7.53
CA GLY A 468 -5.79 2.34 7.37
C GLY A 468 -6.37 3.75 7.56
N ILE A 469 -7.52 4.07 6.94
CA ILE A 469 -8.19 5.36 7.15
C ILE A 469 -8.55 5.55 8.63
N ALA A 470 -9.05 4.51 9.31
CA ALA A 470 -9.35 4.60 10.74
C ALA A 470 -8.10 4.99 11.54
N GLY A 471 -6.95 4.36 11.27
CA GLY A 471 -5.68 4.72 11.88
C GLY A 471 -5.22 6.15 11.54
N ASP A 472 -5.43 6.59 10.31
CA ASP A 472 -5.10 7.96 9.89
C ASP A 472 -5.99 9.00 10.57
N LEU A 473 -7.28 8.74 10.73
CA LEU A 473 -8.19 9.60 11.50
C LEU A 473 -7.78 9.70 12.97
N VAL A 474 -7.35 8.61 13.60
CA VAL A 474 -6.79 8.66 14.96
C VAL A 474 -5.56 9.56 15.00
N ALA A 475 -4.64 9.43 14.04
CA ALA A 475 -3.40 10.21 13.99
C ALA A 475 -3.63 11.73 13.80
N THR A 476 -4.82 12.15 13.32
CA THR A 476 -5.20 13.58 13.30
C THR A 476 -5.58 14.12 14.68
N LYS A 477 -5.93 13.25 15.64
CA LYS A 477 -6.46 13.60 16.97
C LYS A 477 -5.45 13.43 18.09
N MET A 478 -4.45 12.56 17.90
CA MET A 478 -3.42 12.27 18.89
C MET A 478 -2.08 11.89 18.25
N PRO A 479 -0.96 11.97 19.00
CA PRO A 479 0.34 11.49 18.51
C PRO A 479 0.30 10.02 18.11
N LYS A 480 0.93 9.67 16.98
CA LYS A 480 1.00 8.29 16.46
C LYS A 480 1.54 7.29 17.49
N ALA A 481 2.48 7.72 18.35
CA ALA A 481 3.06 6.89 19.39
C ALA A 481 2.07 6.46 20.50
N SER A 482 0.92 7.13 20.62
CA SER A 482 -0.09 6.86 21.64
C SER A 482 -1.30 6.07 21.11
N LEU A 483 -1.30 5.74 19.81
CA LEU A 483 -2.40 5.06 19.16
C LEU A 483 -2.54 3.61 19.65
N MET A 484 -3.74 3.22 20.03
CA MET A 484 -4.10 1.86 20.41
C MET A 484 -5.12 1.25 19.44
N ALA A 485 -5.20 -0.08 19.43
CA ALA A 485 -6.16 -0.80 18.58
C ALA A 485 -7.63 -0.40 18.84
N THR A 486 -7.97 -0.08 20.07
CA THR A 486 -9.31 0.39 20.46
C THR A 486 -9.66 1.74 19.83
N ASP A 487 -8.68 2.64 19.63
CA ASP A 487 -8.90 3.92 18.99
C ASP A 487 -9.25 3.74 17.51
N ILE A 488 -8.56 2.80 16.83
CA ILE A 488 -8.90 2.43 15.44
C ILE A 488 -10.34 1.96 15.34
N ILE A 489 -10.79 1.08 16.26
CA ILE A 489 -12.18 0.57 16.28
C ILE A 489 -13.19 1.71 16.39
N GLU A 490 -12.92 2.69 17.22
CA GLU A 490 -13.87 3.81 17.43
C GLU A 490 -13.97 4.73 16.19
N GLU A 491 -12.96 4.77 15.33
CA GLU A 491 -13.02 5.55 14.09
C GLU A 491 -13.73 4.83 12.94
N ILE A 492 -13.90 3.52 12.97
CA ILE A 492 -14.61 2.77 11.90
C ILE A 492 -16.01 3.37 11.64
N LYS A 493 -16.72 3.79 12.70
CA LYS A 493 -18.06 4.39 12.57
C LYS A 493 -18.11 5.68 11.73
N ASN A 494 -16.98 6.37 11.58
CA ASN A 494 -16.87 7.61 10.83
C ASN A 494 -16.56 7.38 9.34
N ILE A 495 -16.28 6.12 8.97
CA ILE A 495 -15.89 5.69 7.61
C ILE A 495 -17.01 4.91 6.93
N MET A 496 -17.73 4.09 7.72
CA MET A 496 -18.80 3.26 7.16
C MET A 496 -19.92 4.12 6.55
N PRO A 497 -20.40 3.78 5.34
CA PRO A 497 -21.45 4.55 4.67
C PRO A 497 -22.76 4.55 5.48
N GLN A 498 -23.49 5.67 5.40
CA GLN A 498 -24.83 5.82 6.01
C GLN A 498 -25.90 5.05 5.26
#